data_a9ccb5cc1de2d72367ac626acbaa2db4
#
_entry.id   a9ccb5cc1de2d72367ac626acbaa2db4
#
_cell.length_a   1.000
_cell.length_b   1.000
_cell.length_c   1.000
_cell.angle_alpha   90.00
_cell.angle_beta   90.00
_cell.angle_gamma   90.00
#
_symmetry.space_group_name_H-M   'P 1'
#
loop_
_entity.id
_entity.type
_entity.pdbx_description
1 polymer ?
#
loop_
_entity_poly.entity_id
_entity_poly.type
_entity_poly.pdbx_seq_one_letter_code
_entity_poly.pdbx_strand_id
1 'polypeptide(L)'
;MGASDIGEMTSGRDWQARYPELCARAKGTNVNDRTLLATDYLNHVNEIIMLLELVPDAPECLEDCRAWRPMSYTEHFEASSIADRDLAIEAYEFSPPEFRGTFDRLIREMHRVIAGALAGLEAATAQGDEERARRVVELAVRALKTMVDHASSTIHGDAQVMDQAEIDGLMDMM
;
A
#
# COMPACT_ATOMS: atom_id res chain seq x y z
N MET A 1 -41.83 6.11 22.81
CA MET A 1 -41.09 4.85 22.58
C MET A 1 -40.22 5.05 21.37
N GLY A 2 -39.06 5.62 21.57
CA GLY A 2 -38.13 5.91 20.51
C GLY A 2 -37.18 4.75 20.33
N ALA A 3 -37.22 4.08 19.20
CA ALA A 3 -36.12 3.27 18.73
C ALA A 3 -35.04 4.25 18.27
N SER A 4 -33.91 4.22 18.93
CA SER A 4 -32.74 5.04 18.59
C SER A 4 -32.13 4.47 17.34
N ASP A 5 -32.36 5.15 16.25
CA ASP A 5 -31.60 5.03 15.00
C ASP A 5 -30.22 5.63 15.23
N ILE A 6 -29.26 4.80 15.63
CA ILE A 6 -27.87 5.15 15.58
C ILE A 6 -27.41 4.85 14.16
N GLY A 7 -27.78 5.79 13.27
CA GLY A 7 -27.40 5.77 11.89
C GLY A 7 -25.91 5.67 11.73
N GLU A 8 -25.52 4.76 10.90
CA GLU A 8 -24.22 4.70 10.23
C GLU A 8 -23.82 6.07 9.71
N MET A 9 -22.98 6.75 10.46
CA MET A 9 -22.21 7.87 9.93
C MET A 9 -20.95 7.36 9.26
N THR A 10 -21.10 6.61 8.20
CA THR A 10 -20.08 6.55 7.16
C THR A 10 -20.28 7.78 6.29
N SER A 11 -19.67 8.88 6.66
CA SER A 11 -19.52 10.04 5.81
C SER A 11 -18.55 9.71 4.66
N GLY A 12 -18.94 8.79 3.81
CA GLY A 12 -18.40 8.70 2.47
C GLY A 12 -18.99 9.87 1.69
N ARG A 13 -18.18 10.86 1.30
CA ARG A 13 -18.61 11.80 0.28
C ARG A 13 -19.19 10.99 -0.87
N ASP A 14 -20.31 11.47 -1.43
CA ASP A 14 -20.91 10.81 -2.58
C ASP A 14 -19.88 10.80 -3.72
N TRP A 15 -19.14 9.69 -3.84
CA TRP A 15 -18.08 9.55 -4.83
C TRP A 15 -18.62 9.71 -6.25
N GLN A 16 -19.90 9.39 -6.48
CA GLN A 16 -20.55 9.48 -7.78
C GLN A 16 -20.72 10.93 -8.24
N ALA A 17 -20.82 11.88 -7.31
CA ALA A 17 -21.11 13.28 -7.63
C ALA A 17 -20.07 13.92 -8.54
N ARG A 18 -18.78 13.57 -8.38
CA ARG A 18 -17.67 14.13 -9.16
C ARG A 18 -16.93 13.12 -10.03
N TYR A 19 -17.33 11.85 -9.94
CA TYR A 19 -16.63 10.77 -10.64
C TYR A 19 -16.50 11.02 -12.17
N PRO A 20 -17.55 11.39 -12.92
CA PRO A 20 -17.41 11.62 -14.38
C PRO A 20 -16.44 12.75 -14.72
N GLU A 21 -16.44 13.84 -13.96
CA GLU A 21 -15.54 14.98 -14.13
C GLU A 21 -14.09 14.54 -13.90
N LEU A 22 -13.84 13.83 -12.80
CA LEU A 22 -12.50 13.37 -12.41
C LEU A 22 -11.96 12.33 -13.39
N CYS A 23 -12.81 11.41 -13.89
CA CYS A 23 -12.41 10.48 -14.95
C CYS A 23 -11.97 11.22 -16.22
N ALA A 24 -12.67 12.28 -16.60
CA ALA A 24 -12.30 13.08 -17.76
C ALA A 24 -10.96 13.81 -17.56
N ARG A 25 -10.73 14.35 -16.34
CA ARG A 25 -9.48 15.03 -15.99
C ARG A 25 -8.29 14.07 -15.85
N ALA A 26 -8.54 12.83 -15.45
CA ALA A 26 -7.51 11.80 -15.28
C ALA A 26 -6.93 11.31 -16.62
N LYS A 27 -7.66 11.44 -17.72
CA LYS A 27 -7.19 11.01 -19.05
C LYS A 27 -5.87 11.64 -19.43
N GLY A 28 -4.89 10.80 -19.77
CA GLY A 28 -3.55 11.26 -20.18
C GLY A 28 -2.65 11.70 -19.02
N THR A 29 -3.08 11.48 -17.78
CA THR A 29 -2.29 11.71 -16.57
C THR A 29 -1.82 10.39 -15.93
N ASN A 30 -1.12 10.47 -14.80
CA ASN A 30 -0.72 9.30 -14.01
C ASN A 30 -1.88 8.67 -13.22
N VAL A 31 -3.00 9.35 -13.11
CA VAL A 31 -4.19 8.83 -12.43
C VAL A 31 -5.00 7.98 -13.40
N ASN A 32 -5.34 6.76 -12.99
CA ASN A 32 -6.19 5.90 -13.80
C ASN A 32 -7.61 6.49 -13.92
N ASP A 33 -8.11 6.63 -15.13
CA ASP A 33 -9.37 7.29 -15.43
C ASP A 33 -10.64 6.48 -15.09
N ARG A 34 -10.46 5.26 -14.60
CA ARG A 34 -11.55 4.37 -14.13
C ARG A 34 -11.55 4.21 -12.62
N THR A 35 -10.39 3.96 -12.03
CA THR A 35 -10.27 3.71 -10.59
C THR A 35 -9.97 4.97 -9.79
N LEU A 36 -9.52 6.04 -10.44
CA LEU A 36 -9.08 7.30 -9.83
C LEU A 36 -7.90 7.13 -8.85
N LEU A 37 -7.10 6.07 -9.04
CA LEU A 37 -5.89 5.77 -8.29
C LEU A 37 -4.67 5.89 -9.19
N ALA A 38 -3.49 6.15 -8.60
CA ALA A 38 -2.23 6.26 -9.32
C ALA A 38 -1.20 5.26 -8.79
N THR A 39 -0.48 4.59 -9.70
CA THR A 39 0.55 3.60 -9.36
C THR A 39 1.80 4.20 -8.73
N ASP A 40 2.01 5.51 -8.88
CA ASP A 40 3.15 6.22 -8.30
C ASP A 40 3.29 6.01 -6.78
N TYR A 41 2.17 5.81 -6.08
CA TYR A 41 2.19 5.46 -4.66
C TYR A 41 3.02 4.20 -4.37
N LEU A 42 2.98 3.21 -5.27
CA LEU A 42 3.68 1.95 -5.08
C LEU A 42 5.20 2.10 -5.09
N ASN A 43 5.73 3.21 -5.63
CA ASN A 43 7.16 3.52 -5.56
C ASN A 43 7.65 3.62 -4.11
N HIS A 44 6.81 4.12 -3.21
CA HIS A 44 7.12 4.19 -1.78
C HIS A 44 7.31 2.80 -1.15
N VAL A 45 6.48 1.84 -1.54
CA VAL A 45 6.61 0.44 -1.08
C VAL A 45 7.79 -0.25 -1.77
N ASN A 46 8.01 -0.01 -3.06
CA ASN A 46 9.15 -0.56 -3.79
C ASN A 46 10.49 -0.10 -3.22
N GLU A 47 10.56 1.13 -2.69
CA GLU A 47 11.76 1.64 -2.01
C GLU A 47 12.15 0.75 -0.82
N ILE A 48 11.22 0.46 0.09
CA ILE A 48 11.53 -0.39 1.25
C ILE A 48 11.80 -1.84 0.84
N ILE A 49 11.15 -2.35 -0.20
CA ILE A 49 11.46 -3.69 -0.74
C ILE A 49 12.91 -3.76 -1.19
N MET A 50 13.39 -2.77 -1.95
CA MET A 50 14.78 -2.70 -2.40
C MET A 50 15.76 -2.61 -1.23
N LEU A 51 15.45 -1.81 -0.21
CA LEU A 51 16.29 -1.69 0.99
C LEU A 51 16.37 -3.02 1.75
N LEU A 52 15.24 -3.71 1.93
CA LEU A 52 15.20 -5.02 2.58
C LEU A 52 16.04 -6.06 1.83
N GLU A 53 15.98 -6.07 0.50
CA GLU A 53 16.76 -7.00 -0.35
C GLU A 53 18.28 -6.80 -0.17
N LEU A 54 18.73 -5.61 0.19
CA LEU A 54 20.15 -5.33 0.40
C LEU A 54 20.66 -5.78 1.78
N VAL A 55 19.83 -5.81 2.80
CA VAL A 55 20.24 -6.06 4.21
C VAL A 55 21.07 -7.35 4.39
N PRO A 56 20.77 -8.50 3.74
CA PRO A 56 21.55 -9.72 3.92
C PRO A 56 23.00 -9.62 3.49
N ASP A 57 23.28 -8.80 2.48
CA ASP A 57 24.63 -8.63 1.92
C ASP A 57 25.29 -7.31 2.38
N ALA A 58 24.49 -6.36 2.84
CA ALA A 58 24.91 -5.07 3.38
C ALA A 58 24.10 -4.74 4.65
N PRO A 59 24.47 -5.32 5.81
CA PRO A 59 23.70 -5.15 7.07
C PRO A 59 23.52 -3.70 7.52
N GLU A 60 24.41 -2.80 7.10
CA GLU A 60 24.29 -1.36 7.33
C GLU A 60 23.02 -0.74 6.72
N CYS A 61 22.47 -1.34 5.64
CA CYS A 61 21.20 -0.90 5.03
C CYS A 61 20.00 -1.04 5.97
N LEU A 62 20.13 -1.77 7.08
CA LEU A 62 19.09 -1.84 8.11
C LEU A 62 18.78 -0.46 8.72
N GLU A 63 19.77 0.44 8.80
CA GLU A 63 19.54 1.81 9.25
C GLU A 63 18.64 2.59 8.28
N ASP A 64 18.83 2.42 6.97
CA ASP A 64 17.97 3.03 5.96
C ASP A 64 16.55 2.44 6.01
N CYS A 65 16.43 1.13 6.24
CA CYS A 65 15.12 0.50 6.47
C CYS A 65 14.41 1.08 7.71
N ARG A 66 15.14 1.36 8.79
CA ARG A 66 14.60 2.00 10.01
C ARG A 66 14.19 3.45 9.77
N ALA A 67 14.87 4.15 8.87
CA ALA A 67 14.55 5.53 8.52
C ALA A 67 13.28 5.64 7.66
N TRP A 68 12.94 4.58 6.90
CA TRP A 68 11.73 4.54 6.11
C TRP A 68 10.48 4.65 7.00
N ARG A 69 9.47 5.38 6.54
CA ARG A 69 8.23 5.57 7.29
C ARG A 69 7.03 5.22 6.40
N PRO A 70 6.04 4.50 6.95
CA PRO A 70 4.79 4.31 6.23
C PRO A 70 4.12 5.65 5.98
N MET A 71 3.58 5.83 4.79
CA MET A 71 2.80 6.99 4.37
C MET A 71 1.46 6.54 3.87
N SER A 72 0.41 7.33 4.14
CA SER A 72 -0.87 7.19 3.44
C SER A 72 -0.71 7.62 1.97
N TYR A 73 -1.71 7.30 1.15
CA TYR A 73 -1.74 7.73 -0.24
C TYR A 73 -1.61 9.25 -0.37
N THR A 74 -2.38 9.99 0.41
CA THR A 74 -2.36 11.45 0.40
C THR A 74 -1.01 12.01 0.84
N GLU A 75 -0.45 11.54 1.95
CA GLU A 75 0.87 11.98 2.45
C GLU A 75 1.98 11.76 1.42
N HIS A 76 1.95 10.62 0.73
CA HIS A 76 2.93 10.33 -0.33
C HIS A 76 2.88 11.37 -1.45
N PHE A 77 1.68 11.68 -1.96
CA PHE A 77 1.54 12.66 -3.03
C PHE A 77 1.81 14.09 -2.58
N GLU A 78 1.45 14.47 -1.34
CA GLU A 78 1.81 15.77 -0.76
C GLU A 78 3.33 15.98 -0.70
N ALA A 79 4.08 14.92 -0.37
CA ALA A 79 5.53 14.94 -0.30
C ALA A 79 6.23 14.82 -1.67
N SER A 80 5.48 14.44 -2.74
CA SER A 80 6.05 14.20 -4.06
C SER A 80 6.16 15.47 -4.90
N SER A 81 7.02 15.41 -5.94
CA SER A 81 7.12 16.44 -6.99
C SER A 81 6.42 16.06 -8.30
N ILE A 82 5.58 15.04 -8.28
CA ILE A 82 4.85 14.54 -9.45
C ILE A 82 3.87 15.61 -9.94
N ALA A 83 3.84 15.85 -11.25
CA ALA A 83 3.04 16.93 -11.85
C ALA A 83 1.54 16.80 -11.55
N ASP A 84 1.01 15.58 -11.51
CA ASP A 84 -0.42 15.30 -11.32
C ASP A 84 -0.78 15.01 -9.85
N ARG A 85 0.09 15.33 -8.88
CA ARG A 85 -0.11 15.02 -7.46
C ARG A 85 -1.41 15.57 -6.89
N ASP A 86 -1.76 16.80 -7.24
CA ASP A 86 -2.96 17.46 -6.72
C ASP A 86 -4.22 16.76 -7.25
N LEU A 87 -4.20 16.33 -8.52
CA LEU A 87 -5.26 15.51 -9.09
C LEU A 87 -5.32 14.14 -8.43
N ALA A 88 -4.18 13.49 -8.17
CA ALA A 88 -4.13 12.19 -7.51
C ALA A 88 -4.75 12.24 -6.11
N ILE A 89 -4.47 13.30 -5.33
CA ILE A 89 -5.03 13.51 -3.99
C ILE A 89 -6.54 13.75 -4.07
N GLU A 90 -6.99 14.65 -4.95
CA GLU A 90 -8.41 14.97 -5.12
C GLU A 90 -9.20 13.75 -5.60
N ALA A 91 -8.70 13.06 -6.62
CA ALA A 91 -9.35 11.90 -7.23
C ALA A 91 -9.51 10.72 -6.27
N TYR A 92 -8.54 10.50 -5.39
CA TYR A 92 -8.56 9.43 -4.39
C TYR A 92 -9.81 9.48 -3.51
N GLU A 93 -10.27 10.66 -3.13
CA GLU A 93 -11.47 10.81 -2.31
C GLU A 93 -12.75 10.35 -3.02
N PHE A 94 -12.75 10.35 -4.35
CA PHE A 94 -13.88 9.96 -5.20
C PHE A 94 -13.63 8.65 -5.96
N SER A 95 -12.57 7.93 -5.61
CA SER A 95 -12.33 6.59 -6.14
C SER A 95 -13.49 5.66 -5.76
N PRO A 96 -14.01 4.85 -6.72
CA PRO A 96 -15.07 3.89 -6.41
C PRO A 96 -14.70 2.99 -5.23
N PRO A 97 -15.63 2.76 -4.28
CA PRO A 97 -15.35 2.04 -3.02
C PRO A 97 -14.75 0.66 -3.22
N GLU A 98 -15.10 -0.03 -4.28
CA GLU A 98 -14.59 -1.36 -4.62
C GLU A 98 -13.07 -1.35 -4.89
N PHE A 99 -12.58 -0.34 -5.59
CA PHE A 99 -11.14 -0.21 -5.86
C PHE A 99 -10.41 0.39 -4.66
N ARG A 100 -10.92 1.49 -4.12
CA ARG A 100 -10.32 2.16 -2.98
C ARG A 100 -10.25 1.25 -1.75
N GLY A 101 -11.33 0.55 -1.44
CA GLY A 101 -11.39 -0.35 -0.28
C GLY A 101 -10.38 -1.49 -0.38
N THR A 102 -10.25 -2.11 -1.55
CA THR A 102 -9.25 -3.16 -1.81
C THR A 102 -7.83 -2.60 -1.73
N PHE A 103 -7.58 -1.46 -2.37
CA PHE A 103 -6.29 -0.80 -2.35
C PHE A 103 -5.86 -0.44 -0.91
N ASP A 104 -6.71 0.25 -0.15
CA ASP A 104 -6.42 0.66 1.23
C ASP A 104 -6.16 -0.53 2.16
N ARG A 105 -6.86 -1.65 1.95
CA ARG A 105 -6.60 -2.89 2.70
C ARG A 105 -5.21 -3.45 2.38
N LEU A 106 -4.85 -3.55 1.10
CA LEU A 106 -3.53 -4.01 0.69
C LEU A 106 -2.40 -3.14 1.27
N ILE A 107 -2.57 -1.83 1.24
CA ILE A 107 -1.57 -0.90 1.83
C ILE A 107 -1.40 -1.13 3.32
N ARG A 108 -2.48 -1.30 4.07
CA ARG A 108 -2.40 -1.60 5.51
C ARG A 108 -1.67 -2.92 5.77
N GLU A 109 -1.96 -3.96 4.99
CA GLU A 109 -1.29 -5.26 5.13
C GLU A 109 0.20 -5.17 4.75
N MET A 110 0.56 -4.45 3.67
CA MET A 110 1.97 -4.21 3.35
C MET A 110 2.70 -3.51 4.50
N HIS A 111 2.11 -2.49 5.13
CA HIS A 111 2.72 -1.81 6.28
C HIS A 111 2.92 -2.77 7.46
N ARG A 112 2.00 -3.71 7.69
CA ARG A 112 2.17 -4.76 8.74
C ARG A 112 3.32 -5.71 8.41
N VAL A 113 3.40 -6.17 7.16
CA VAL A 113 4.51 -7.04 6.71
C VAL A 113 5.85 -6.34 6.89
N ILE A 114 5.95 -5.07 6.48
CA ILE A 114 7.17 -4.28 6.63
C ILE A 114 7.56 -4.14 8.12
N ALA A 115 6.61 -3.78 8.96
CA ALA A 115 6.86 -3.66 10.41
C ALA A 115 7.33 -4.99 11.04
N GLY A 116 6.70 -6.10 10.65
CA GLY A 116 7.09 -7.44 11.10
C GLY A 116 8.49 -7.84 10.62
N ALA A 117 8.82 -7.53 9.37
CA ALA A 117 10.14 -7.79 8.79
C ALA A 117 11.24 -6.99 9.51
N LEU A 118 11.00 -5.70 9.76
CA LEU A 118 11.96 -4.86 10.51
C LEU A 118 12.20 -5.39 11.92
N ALA A 119 11.16 -5.73 12.65
CA ALA A 119 11.28 -6.34 13.97
C ALA A 119 12.05 -7.67 13.95
N GLY A 120 11.76 -8.53 12.96
CA GLY A 120 12.45 -9.80 12.76
C GLY A 120 13.93 -9.63 12.43
N LEU A 121 14.26 -8.65 11.58
CA LEU A 121 15.64 -8.32 11.22
C LEU A 121 16.43 -7.76 12.42
N GLU A 122 15.82 -6.88 13.20
CA GLU A 122 16.44 -6.35 14.42
C GLU A 122 16.76 -7.47 15.42
N ALA A 123 15.83 -8.39 15.62
CA ALA A 123 16.03 -9.54 16.51
C ALA A 123 17.13 -10.49 15.99
N ALA A 124 17.14 -10.78 14.69
CA ALA A 124 18.16 -11.63 14.07
C ALA A 124 19.54 -10.99 14.14
N THR A 125 19.65 -9.69 13.84
CA THR A 125 20.92 -8.93 13.93
C THR A 125 21.44 -8.90 15.35
N ALA A 126 20.60 -8.66 16.35
CA ALA A 126 20.98 -8.65 17.76
C ALA A 126 21.53 -10.00 18.26
N GLN A 127 21.12 -11.11 17.62
CA GLN A 127 21.54 -12.47 17.91
C GLN A 127 22.70 -12.95 17.04
N GLY A 128 23.11 -12.18 16.03
CA GLY A 128 24.09 -12.60 15.04
C GLY A 128 23.61 -13.75 14.15
N ASP A 129 22.30 -13.90 13.99
CA ASP A 129 21.66 -14.98 13.22
C ASP A 129 21.41 -14.53 11.76
N GLU A 130 22.45 -14.63 10.95
CA GLU A 130 22.43 -14.23 9.54
C GLU A 130 21.43 -15.07 8.71
N GLU A 131 21.29 -16.35 9.03
CA GLU A 131 20.38 -17.25 8.32
C GLU A 131 18.92 -16.85 8.56
N ARG A 132 18.60 -16.51 9.81
CA ARG A 132 17.29 -15.98 10.17
C ARG A 132 17.02 -14.65 9.47
N ALA A 133 18.01 -13.76 9.42
CA ALA A 133 17.88 -12.48 8.71
C ALA A 133 17.55 -12.69 7.22
N ARG A 134 18.27 -13.60 6.54
CA ARG A 134 17.98 -13.95 5.13
C ARG A 134 16.57 -14.49 4.95
N ARG A 135 16.12 -15.40 5.81
CA ARG A 135 14.74 -15.94 5.74
C ARG A 135 13.68 -14.88 5.93
N VAL A 136 13.86 -13.98 6.90
CA VAL A 136 12.92 -12.87 7.13
C VAL A 136 12.79 -12.00 5.90
N VAL A 137 13.91 -11.61 5.29
CA VAL A 137 13.91 -10.81 4.05
C VAL A 137 13.23 -11.54 2.91
N GLU A 138 13.59 -12.79 2.67
CA GLU A 138 13.04 -13.58 1.57
C GLU A 138 11.51 -13.69 1.65
N LEU A 139 10.98 -14.01 2.83
CA LEU A 139 9.55 -14.15 3.03
C LEU A 139 8.81 -12.81 2.90
N ALA A 140 9.35 -11.76 3.53
CA ALA A 140 8.76 -10.43 3.49
C ALA A 140 8.74 -9.86 2.06
N VAL A 141 9.86 -9.94 1.35
CA VAL A 141 9.98 -9.43 -0.03
C VAL A 141 9.04 -10.19 -0.96
N ARG A 142 8.94 -11.50 -0.84
CA ARG A 142 7.99 -12.30 -1.64
C ARG A 142 6.55 -11.87 -1.40
N ALA A 143 6.15 -11.74 -0.15
CA ALA A 143 4.80 -11.29 0.21
C ALA A 143 4.51 -9.88 -0.30
N LEU A 144 5.43 -8.95 -0.09
CA LEU A 144 5.29 -7.55 -0.54
C LEU A 144 5.19 -7.44 -2.06
N LYS A 145 6.03 -8.14 -2.82
CA LYS A 145 5.97 -8.15 -4.29
C LYS A 145 4.61 -8.65 -4.79
N THR A 146 4.11 -9.74 -4.21
CA THR A 146 2.77 -10.24 -4.54
C THR A 146 1.68 -9.21 -4.25
N MET A 147 1.73 -8.55 -3.09
CA MET A 147 0.76 -7.51 -2.74
C MET A 147 0.87 -6.27 -3.63
N VAL A 148 2.07 -5.86 -4.02
CA VAL A 148 2.29 -4.76 -4.99
C VAL A 148 1.67 -5.09 -6.34
N ASP A 149 1.84 -6.30 -6.84
CA ASP A 149 1.23 -6.74 -8.09
C ASP A 149 -0.31 -6.69 -8.03
N HIS A 150 -0.89 -7.12 -6.92
CA HIS A 150 -2.35 -7.03 -6.71
C HIS A 150 -2.83 -5.56 -6.57
N ALA A 151 -2.08 -4.72 -5.88
CA ALA A 151 -2.39 -3.30 -5.77
C ALA A 151 -2.31 -2.62 -7.14
N SER A 152 -1.31 -2.93 -7.95
CA SER A 152 -1.18 -2.44 -9.33
C SER A 152 -2.38 -2.89 -10.20
N SER A 153 -2.76 -4.16 -10.13
CA SER A 153 -3.94 -4.68 -10.84
C SER A 153 -5.23 -3.97 -10.40
N THR A 154 -5.39 -3.73 -9.10
CA THR A 154 -6.52 -2.96 -8.55
C THR A 154 -6.56 -1.55 -9.11
N ILE A 155 -5.43 -0.85 -9.17
CA ILE A 155 -5.31 0.50 -9.72
C ILE A 155 -5.71 0.51 -11.20
N HIS A 156 -5.33 -0.50 -11.98
CA HIS A 156 -5.69 -0.62 -13.39
C HIS A 156 -7.13 -1.10 -13.61
N GLY A 157 -7.87 -1.42 -12.55
CA GLY A 157 -9.26 -1.84 -12.62
C GLY A 157 -9.45 -3.31 -13.00
N ASP A 158 -8.41 -4.11 -12.91
CA ASP A 158 -8.48 -5.56 -13.06
C ASP A 158 -8.94 -6.16 -11.74
N ALA A 159 -10.22 -6.50 -11.66
CA ALA A 159 -10.86 -6.95 -10.44
C ALA A 159 -10.58 -8.43 -10.14
N GLN A 160 -9.34 -8.80 -9.95
CA GLN A 160 -9.00 -9.98 -9.16
C GLN A 160 -8.71 -9.51 -7.73
N VAL A 161 -9.75 -9.50 -6.94
CA VAL A 161 -9.65 -9.16 -5.51
C VAL A 161 -8.91 -10.30 -4.83
N MET A 162 -7.72 -10.04 -4.27
CA MET A 162 -7.18 -10.93 -3.23
C MET A 162 -8.21 -11.01 -2.13
N ASP A 163 -8.69 -12.21 -1.85
CA ASP A 163 -9.57 -12.39 -0.72
C ASP A 163 -8.77 -12.35 0.60
N GLN A 164 -9.47 -12.24 1.72
CA GLN A 164 -8.81 -12.16 3.02
C GLN A 164 -8.01 -13.42 3.33
N ALA A 165 -8.45 -14.58 2.84
CA ALA A 165 -7.75 -15.86 3.05
C ALA A 165 -6.40 -15.91 2.32
N GLU A 166 -6.31 -15.32 1.12
CA GLU A 166 -5.04 -15.21 0.39
C GLU A 166 -4.07 -14.26 1.09
N ILE A 167 -4.57 -13.14 1.63
CA ILE A 167 -3.75 -12.21 2.42
C ILE A 167 -3.28 -12.88 3.71
N ASP A 168 -4.17 -13.52 4.44
CA ASP A 168 -3.83 -14.24 5.68
C ASP A 168 -2.82 -15.35 5.42
N GLY A 169 -2.95 -16.07 4.31
CA GLY A 169 -1.98 -17.08 3.88
C GLY A 169 -0.57 -16.53 3.64
N LEU A 170 -0.44 -15.32 3.11
CA LEU A 170 0.86 -14.64 2.97
C LEU A 170 1.44 -14.22 4.32
N MET A 171 0.59 -13.80 5.25
CA MET A 171 0.99 -13.42 6.61
C MET A 171 1.43 -14.62 7.45
N ASP A 172 0.75 -15.77 7.31
CA ASP A 172 1.06 -17.00 8.06
C ASP A 172 2.40 -17.63 7.63
N MET A 173 2.92 -17.27 6.46
CA MET A 173 4.23 -17.72 5.98
C MET A 173 5.42 -16.96 6.62
N MET A 174 5.16 -15.87 7.34
CA MET A 174 6.16 -15.03 8.00
C MET A 174 6.33 -15.38 9.47
#